data_ac32f2be2ba695c6291f1e329bce5adb
#
_entry.id   ac32f2be2ba695c6291f1e329bce5adb
#
_cell.length_a   1.000
_cell.length_b   1.000
_cell.length_c   1.000
_cell.angle_alpha   90.00
_cell.angle_beta   90.00
_cell.angle_gamma   90.00
#
_symmetry.space_group_name_H-M   'P 1'
#
loop_
_entity.id
_entity.type
_entity.pdbx_description
1 polymer ?
#
loop_
_entity_poly.entity_id
_entity_poly.type
_entity_poly.pdbx_seq_one_letter_code
_entity_poly.pdbx_strand_id
1 'polypeptide(L)'
;MSQEPEARDAEVADFRAAVLNKLTYAVGKDPEHAFDHDWFEAIALAARDHMVDHWMDHTRQAYRRSQKRVYYLSLEFLIGRLLYDSLSNLGLLDIAREALQDLDVDLERIRLLEPDAALGNGGLGRLAACFMESMSTLGIAAHGYGIRYEHGLFRQALVDGWQQEQTENWLDFGNPWEFERAEVIYPISFGGSVETVHDNHGNQRQVWSPGETVRAVAYDTPVV
;
A
#
# COMPACT_ATOMS: atom_id res chain seq x y z
N MET A 1 23.36 -8.36 31.49
CA MET A 1 22.76 -9.46 30.68
C MET A 1 21.31 -9.77 31.01
N SER A 2 20.67 -9.13 32.00
CA SER A 2 19.25 -9.40 32.40
C SER A 2 18.22 -8.38 31.92
N GLN A 3 18.60 -7.34 31.18
CA GLN A 3 17.67 -6.30 30.68
C GLN A 3 17.10 -6.60 29.26
N GLU A 4 17.78 -7.39 28.44
CA GLU A 4 17.31 -7.73 27.09
C GLU A 4 16.04 -8.59 27.05
N PRO A 5 15.88 -9.62 27.91
CA PRO A 5 14.65 -10.43 27.91
C PRO A 5 13.41 -9.63 28.36
N GLU A 6 13.54 -8.82 29.43
CA GLU A 6 12.44 -8.00 29.94
C GLU A 6 11.99 -6.92 28.93
N ALA A 7 12.93 -6.36 28.17
CA ALA A 7 12.61 -5.40 27.11
C ALA A 7 11.83 -6.08 25.96
N ARG A 8 12.26 -7.29 25.56
CA ARG A 8 11.57 -8.08 24.53
C ARG A 8 10.16 -8.47 24.94
N ASP A 9 9.99 -8.94 26.18
CA ASP A 9 8.66 -9.32 26.71
C ASP A 9 7.71 -8.10 26.69
N ALA A 10 8.22 -6.91 26.97
CA ALA A 10 7.45 -5.67 26.90
C ALA A 10 7.05 -5.34 25.45
N GLU A 11 7.96 -5.46 24.47
CA GLU A 11 7.66 -5.23 23.06
C GLU A 11 6.62 -6.21 22.53
N VAL A 12 6.69 -7.49 22.91
CA VAL A 12 5.69 -8.52 22.57
C VAL A 12 4.33 -8.16 23.16
N ALA A 13 4.29 -7.75 24.44
CA ALA A 13 3.06 -7.35 25.11
C ALA A 13 2.44 -6.09 24.45
N ASP A 14 3.27 -5.11 24.08
CA ASP A 14 2.83 -3.87 23.42
C ASP A 14 2.27 -4.17 22.04
N PHE A 15 2.94 -4.99 21.22
CA PHE A 15 2.45 -5.35 19.89
C PHE A 15 1.14 -6.16 19.99
N ARG A 16 1.04 -7.10 20.93
CA ARG A 16 -0.20 -7.84 21.20
C ARG A 16 -1.35 -6.90 21.57
N ALA A 17 -1.09 -5.94 22.44
CA ALA A 17 -2.09 -4.96 22.85
C ALA A 17 -2.52 -4.07 21.65
N ALA A 18 -1.57 -3.70 20.77
CA ALA A 18 -1.86 -2.95 19.55
C ALA A 18 -2.77 -3.74 18.60
N VAL A 19 -2.47 -5.03 18.36
CA VAL A 19 -3.31 -5.89 17.50
C VAL A 19 -4.72 -6.03 18.07
N LEU A 20 -4.88 -6.32 19.38
CA LEU A 20 -6.19 -6.40 20.02
C LEU A 20 -6.95 -5.08 19.97
N ASN A 21 -6.26 -3.95 20.12
CA ASN A 21 -6.86 -2.63 19.99
C ASN A 21 -7.39 -2.41 18.57
N LYS A 22 -6.59 -2.75 17.53
CA LYS A 22 -7.03 -2.64 16.13
C LYS A 22 -8.19 -3.56 15.83
N LEU A 23 -8.15 -4.81 16.28
CA LEU A 23 -9.26 -5.77 16.12
C LEU A 23 -10.56 -5.22 16.69
N THR A 24 -10.51 -4.70 17.92
CA THR A 24 -11.71 -4.20 18.61
C THR A 24 -12.23 -2.89 18.05
N TYR A 25 -11.36 -1.89 17.85
CA TYR A 25 -11.79 -0.51 17.59
C TYR A 25 -11.69 -0.07 16.13
N ALA A 26 -10.90 -0.74 15.30
CA ALA A 26 -10.82 -0.43 13.88
C ALA A 26 -11.61 -1.46 13.04
N VAL A 27 -11.41 -2.76 13.30
CA VAL A 27 -12.12 -3.83 12.59
C VAL A 27 -13.52 -4.07 13.19
N GLY A 28 -13.72 -3.77 14.47
CA GLY A 28 -15.02 -3.91 15.14
C GLY A 28 -15.38 -5.34 15.49
N LYS A 29 -14.39 -6.16 15.85
CA LYS A 29 -14.53 -7.59 16.15
C LYS A 29 -14.09 -7.93 17.57
N ASP A 30 -14.79 -8.90 18.14
CA ASP A 30 -14.39 -9.55 19.38
C ASP A 30 -13.39 -10.67 19.09
N PRO A 31 -12.29 -10.80 19.87
CA PRO A 31 -11.28 -11.84 19.65
C PRO A 31 -11.83 -13.28 19.61
N GLU A 32 -12.87 -13.60 20.40
CA GLU A 32 -13.46 -14.93 20.43
C GLU A 32 -14.26 -15.28 19.15
N HIS A 33 -14.65 -14.26 18.37
CA HIS A 33 -15.50 -14.40 17.20
C HIS A 33 -14.84 -13.87 15.91
N ALA A 34 -13.57 -13.48 15.96
CA ALA A 34 -12.84 -12.97 14.82
C ALA A 34 -12.44 -14.09 13.86
N PHE A 35 -12.63 -13.87 12.57
CA PHE A 35 -12.16 -14.74 11.51
C PHE A 35 -10.70 -14.41 11.14
N ASP A 36 -10.05 -15.30 10.44
CA ASP A 36 -8.67 -15.12 9.98
C ASP A 36 -8.44 -13.79 9.24
N HIS A 37 -9.42 -13.36 8.44
CA HIS A 37 -9.36 -12.08 7.72
C HIS A 37 -9.39 -10.88 8.68
N ASP A 38 -10.21 -10.92 9.73
CA ASP A 38 -10.27 -9.87 10.73
C ASP A 38 -8.92 -9.74 11.47
N TRP A 39 -8.27 -10.88 11.74
CA TRP A 39 -6.93 -10.92 12.32
C TRP A 39 -5.88 -10.35 11.35
N PHE A 40 -5.95 -10.71 10.05
CA PHE A 40 -5.06 -10.13 9.04
C PHE A 40 -5.16 -8.61 9.04
N GLU A 41 -6.36 -8.06 8.98
CA GLU A 41 -6.59 -6.62 8.98
C GLU A 41 -6.04 -5.96 10.26
N ALA A 42 -6.31 -6.53 11.42
CA ALA A 42 -5.84 -5.99 12.70
C ALA A 42 -4.30 -5.97 12.80
N ILE A 43 -3.64 -7.06 12.36
CA ILE A 43 -2.18 -7.17 12.37
C ILE A 43 -1.56 -6.19 11.38
N ALA A 44 -2.12 -6.09 10.16
CA ALA A 44 -1.66 -5.15 9.15
C ALA A 44 -1.79 -3.69 9.62
N LEU A 45 -2.91 -3.35 10.26
CA LEU A 45 -3.12 -2.01 10.84
C LEU A 45 -2.14 -1.72 11.99
N ALA A 46 -1.84 -2.70 12.85
CA ALA A 46 -0.87 -2.53 13.91
C ALA A 46 0.56 -2.32 13.35
N ALA A 47 0.97 -3.13 12.36
CA ALA A 47 2.25 -2.94 11.68
C ALA A 47 2.32 -1.60 10.95
N ARG A 48 1.22 -1.18 10.29
CA ARG A 48 1.13 0.11 9.61
C ARG A 48 1.33 1.30 10.56
N ASP A 49 0.88 1.23 11.79
CA ASP A 49 1.11 2.32 12.75
C ASP A 49 2.60 2.58 12.95
N HIS A 50 3.44 1.55 13.08
CA HIS A 50 4.89 1.68 13.16
C HIS A 50 5.48 2.30 11.87
N MET A 51 4.97 1.90 10.69
CA MET A 51 5.39 2.51 9.42
C MET A 51 5.06 4.01 9.37
N VAL A 52 3.87 4.37 9.84
CA VAL A 52 3.39 5.76 9.84
C VAL A 52 4.26 6.64 10.73
N ASP A 53 4.70 6.17 11.88
CA ASP A 53 5.59 6.92 12.75
C ASP A 53 6.90 7.27 12.04
N HIS A 54 7.53 6.30 11.39
CA HIS A 54 8.74 6.52 10.57
C HIS A 54 8.47 7.45 9.38
N TRP A 55 7.37 7.24 8.66
CA TRP A 55 6.98 8.08 7.53
C TRP A 55 6.76 9.53 7.92
N MET A 56 6.04 9.79 9.00
CA MET A 56 5.78 11.15 9.49
C MET A 56 7.05 11.83 9.96
N ASP A 57 7.93 11.10 10.63
CA ASP A 57 9.21 11.66 11.10
C ASP A 57 10.14 12.00 9.93
N HIS A 58 10.27 11.11 8.97
CA HIS A 58 11.02 11.32 7.73
C HIS A 58 10.48 12.52 6.93
N THR A 59 9.16 12.61 6.80
CA THR A 59 8.50 13.72 6.10
C THR A 59 8.83 15.06 6.78
N ARG A 60 8.71 15.14 8.12
CA ARG A 60 9.06 16.33 8.88
C ARG A 60 10.53 16.73 8.68
N GLN A 61 11.45 15.76 8.71
CA GLN A 61 12.87 16.00 8.49
C GLN A 61 13.17 16.50 7.08
N ALA A 62 12.56 15.90 6.06
CA ALA A 62 12.71 16.30 4.66
C ALA A 62 12.26 17.76 4.43
N TYR A 63 11.14 18.17 5.05
CA TYR A 63 10.70 19.56 5.02
C TYR A 63 11.63 20.51 5.74
N ARG A 64 12.02 20.20 6.98
CA ARG A 64 12.92 21.04 7.78
C ARG A 64 14.27 21.27 7.12
N ARG A 65 14.81 20.27 6.43
CA ARG A 65 16.11 20.31 5.77
C ARG A 65 16.05 20.77 4.33
N SER A 66 14.86 21.07 3.79
CA SER A 66 14.64 21.39 2.37
C SER A 66 15.30 20.37 1.44
N GLN A 67 15.19 19.08 1.77
CA GLN A 67 15.79 18.00 1.01
C GLN A 67 15.23 17.92 -0.41
N LYS A 68 16.09 17.58 -1.37
CA LYS A 68 15.63 17.19 -2.71
C LYS A 68 14.75 15.95 -2.59
N ARG A 69 13.68 15.92 -3.38
CA ARG A 69 12.77 14.80 -3.47
C ARG A 69 12.89 14.12 -4.82
N VAL A 70 12.77 12.82 -4.84
CA VAL A 70 12.66 12.01 -6.05
C VAL A 70 11.17 11.76 -6.30
N TYR A 71 10.74 11.97 -7.53
CA TYR A 71 9.40 11.63 -7.99
C TYR A 71 9.51 10.56 -9.06
N TYR A 72 9.05 9.35 -8.72
CA TYR A 72 9.10 8.20 -9.61
C TYR A 72 7.72 7.95 -10.21
N LEU A 73 7.58 8.14 -11.51
CA LEU A 73 6.33 7.96 -12.22
C LEU A 73 6.35 6.62 -12.95
N SER A 74 5.39 5.75 -12.64
CA SER A 74 5.22 4.46 -13.31
C SER A 74 3.73 4.15 -13.48
N LEU A 75 3.39 3.52 -14.59
CA LEU A 75 2.04 2.98 -14.79
C LEU A 75 1.79 1.74 -13.94
N GLU A 76 2.86 1.08 -13.47
CA GLU A 76 2.78 -0.16 -12.70
C GLU A 76 3.69 -0.09 -11.47
N PHE A 77 3.22 -0.65 -10.36
CA PHE A 77 4.00 -0.93 -9.15
C PHE A 77 3.69 -2.33 -8.66
N LEU A 78 4.55 -3.30 -8.97
CA LEU A 78 4.41 -4.69 -8.50
C LEU A 78 5.02 -4.82 -7.10
N ILE A 79 4.28 -4.38 -6.09
CA ILE A 79 4.74 -4.31 -4.70
C ILE A 79 4.65 -5.64 -3.96
N GLY A 80 3.80 -6.58 -4.42
CA GLY A 80 3.59 -7.85 -3.75
C GLY A 80 2.76 -7.74 -2.47
N ARG A 81 2.95 -8.69 -1.55
CA ARG A 81 2.31 -8.75 -0.24
C ARG A 81 3.15 -8.02 0.79
N LEU A 82 2.54 -7.13 1.54
CA LEU A 82 3.26 -6.18 2.39
C LEU A 82 3.39 -6.63 3.85
N LEU A 83 2.53 -7.50 4.36
CA LEU A 83 2.50 -7.85 5.79
C LEU A 83 3.83 -8.41 6.28
N TYR A 84 4.31 -9.46 5.62
CA TYR A 84 5.54 -10.13 6.04
C TYR A 84 6.77 -9.27 5.80
N ASP A 85 6.80 -8.57 4.67
CA ASP A 85 7.87 -7.66 4.30
C ASP A 85 7.97 -6.49 5.30
N SER A 86 6.84 -5.84 5.60
CA SER A 86 6.79 -4.75 6.57
C SER A 86 7.21 -5.19 7.97
N LEU A 87 6.70 -6.31 8.48
CA LEU A 87 7.11 -6.84 9.77
C LEU A 87 8.61 -7.16 9.82
N SER A 88 9.17 -7.69 8.72
CA SER A 88 10.59 -7.99 8.62
C SER A 88 11.45 -6.72 8.62
N ASN A 89 11.09 -5.74 7.79
CA ASN A 89 11.83 -4.48 7.65
C ASN A 89 11.77 -3.61 8.92
N LEU A 90 10.67 -3.69 9.65
CA LEU A 90 10.50 -3.02 10.95
C LEU A 90 11.17 -3.77 12.12
N GLY A 91 11.71 -4.98 11.89
CA GLY A 91 12.26 -5.83 12.95
C GLY A 91 11.21 -6.43 13.89
N LEU A 92 9.95 -6.42 13.49
CA LEU A 92 8.80 -6.86 14.31
C LEU A 92 8.38 -8.32 14.04
N LEU A 93 9.00 -9.02 13.10
CA LEU A 93 8.53 -10.33 12.66
C LEU A 93 8.48 -11.37 13.79
N ASP A 94 9.56 -11.48 14.58
CA ASP A 94 9.62 -12.44 15.69
C ASP A 94 8.75 -11.99 16.87
N ILE A 95 8.64 -10.68 17.10
CA ILE A 95 7.74 -10.09 18.10
C ILE A 95 6.28 -10.41 17.75
N ALA A 96 5.91 -10.22 16.48
CA ALA A 96 4.57 -10.52 16.01
C ALA A 96 4.22 -12.01 16.13
N ARG A 97 5.15 -12.91 15.78
CA ARG A 97 4.93 -14.36 15.97
C ARG A 97 4.64 -14.72 17.43
N GLU A 98 5.46 -14.21 18.34
CA GLU A 98 5.33 -14.48 19.77
C GLU A 98 4.03 -13.88 20.33
N ALA A 99 3.72 -12.63 20.00
CA ALA A 99 2.50 -11.94 20.40
C ALA A 99 1.21 -12.64 19.92
N LEU A 100 1.22 -13.17 18.69
CA LEU A 100 0.09 -13.87 18.11
C LEU A 100 -0.07 -15.30 18.62
N GLN A 101 1.04 -15.96 18.98
CA GLN A 101 1.00 -17.29 19.62
C GLN A 101 0.24 -17.25 20.94
N ASP A 102 0.39 -16.18 21.72
CA ASP A 102 -0.38 -15.98 22.96
C ASP A 102 -1.89 -15.79 22.72
N LEU A 103 -2.28 -15.49 21.50
CA LEU A 103 -3.67 -15.30 21.06
C LEU A 103 -4.24 -16.51 20.28
N ASP A 104 -3.45 -17.61 20.18
CA ASP A 104 -3.77 -18.79 19.36
C ASP A 104 -3.98 -18.45 17.86
N VAL A 105 -3.24 -17.43 17.36
CA VAL A 105 -3.28 -16.97 15.97
C VAL A 105 -1.98 -17.33 15.27
N ASP A 106 -2.08 -18.09 14.17
CA ASP A 106 -0.93 -18.50 13.35
C ASP A 106 -0.62 -17.45 12.28
N LEU A 107 0.47 -16.68 12.48
CA LEU A 107 0.93 -15.67 11.52
C LEU A 107 1.21 -16.28 10.13
N GLU A 108 1.74 -17.52 10.07
CA GLU A 108 2.05 -18.14 8.79
C GLU A 108 0.79 -18.50 7.98
N ARG A 109 -0.31 -18.79 8.65
CA ARG A 109 -1.63 -18.96 8.04
C ARG A 109 -2.21 -17.62 7.62
N ILE A 110 -2.16 -16.62 8.51
CA ILE A 110 -2.75 -15.30 8.27
C ILE A 110 -2.11 -14.59 7.07
N ARG A 111 -0.77 -14.62 6.94
CA ARG A 111 -0.09 -13.96 5.81
C ARG A 111 -0.47 -14.49 4.43
N LEU A 112 -1.01 -15.71 4.36
CA LEU A 112 -1.46 -16.29 3.07
C LEU A 112 -2.79 -15.71 2.58
N LEU A 113 -3.52 -15.03 3.46
CA LEU A 113 -4.80 -14.38 3.12
C LEU A 113 -4.61 -13.02 2.45
N GLU A 114 -3.42 -12.43 2.59
CA GLU A 114 -3.15 -11.13 1.97
C GLU A 114 -3.21 -11.25 0.45
N PRO A 115 -4.09 -10.48 -0.22
CA PRO A 115 -4.10 -10.43 -1.67
C PRO A 115 -2.87 -9.67 -2.18
N ASP A 116 -2.36 -10.06 -3.34
CA ASP A 116 -1.40 -9.23 -4.06
C ASP A 116 -2.10 -7.99 -4.58
N ALA A 117 -1.53 -6.81 -4.34
CA ALA A 117 -2.06 -5.58 -4.93
C ALA A 117 -1.90 -5.64 -6.46
N ALA A 118 -3.03 -5.59 -7.18
CA ALA A 118 -3.07 -5.73 -8.63
C ALA A 118 -2.64 -4.44 -9.37
N LEU A 119 -1.47 -3.90 -9.01
CA LEU A 119 -0.93 -2.63 -9.52
C LEU A 119 0.22 -2.81 -10.52
N GLY A 120 0.57 -4.03 -10.86
CA GLY A 120 1.63 -4.32 -11.81
C GLY A 120 1.71 -5.81 -12.15
N ASN A 121 2.29 -6.17 -13.30
CA ASN A 121 2.31 -7.55 -13.78
C ASN A 121 3.68 -8.02 -14.28
N GLY A 122 4.69 -7.18 -14.33
CA GLY A 122 5.97 -7.56 -14.93
C GLY A 122 7.15 -6.72 -14.49
N GLY A 123 8.20 -6.75 -15.30
CA GLY A 123 9.48 -6.12 -15.00
C GLY A 123 9.42 -4.62 -14.78
N LEU A 124 8.54 -3.91 -15.50
CA LEU A 124 8.31 -2.48 -15.30
C LEU A 124 7.82 -2.20 -13.87
N GLY A 125 6.78 -2.91 -13.44
CA GLY A 125 6.20 -2.76 -12.12
C GLY A 125 7.15 -3.19 -11.01
N ARG A 126 7.90 -4.29 -11.19
CA ARG A 126 8.87 -4.74 -10.19
C ARG A 126 10.07 -3.80 -10.08
N LEU A 127 10.54 -3.24 -11.21
CA LEU A 127 11.60 -2.22 -11.19
C LEU A 127 11.17 -1.00 -10.36
N ALA A 128 9.95 -0.53 -10.55
CA ALA A 128 9.40 0.59 -9.77
C ALA A 128 9.37 0.28 -8.27
N ALA A 129 8.88 -0.90 -7.88
CA ALA A 129 8.85 -1.34 -6.49
C ALA A 129 10.28 -1.42 -5.90
N CYS A 130 11.23 -2.06 -6.59
CA CYS A 130 12.62 -2.16 -6.13
C CYS A 130 13.30 -0.79 -5.98
N PHE A 131 13.00 0.19 -6.84
CA PHE A 131 13.53 1.55 -6.66
C PHE A 131 12.94 2.25 -5.43
N MET A 132 11.64 2.08 -5.18
CA MET A 132 11.02 2.65 -3.98
C MET A 132 11.61 2.04 -2.70
N GLU A 133 11.73 0.72 -2.63
CA GLU A 133 12.35 -0.02 -1.52
C GLU A 133 13.81 0.42 -1.31
N SER A 134 14.60 0.53 -2.40
CA SER A 134 15.99 0.96 -2.32
C SER A 134 16.12 2.42 -1.84
N MET A 135 15.24 3.31 -2.29
CA MET A 135 15.24 4.70 -1.83
C MET A 135 14.83 4.81 -0.37
N SER A 136 13.89 3.99 0.09
CA SER A 136 13.52 3.90 1.50
C SER A 136 14.71 3.45 2.35
N THR A 137 15.38 2.36 1.98
CA THR A 137 16.58 1.85 2.66
C THR A 137 17.70 2.89 2.76
N LEU A 138 17.87 3.71 1.73
CA LEU A 138 18.89 4.78 1.69
C LEU A 138 18.44 6.08 2.36
N GLY A 139 17.23 6.16 2.89
CA GLY A 139 16.69 7.37 3.50
C GLY A 139 16.50 8.51 2.50
N ILE A 140 16.27 8.21 1.22
CA ILE A 140 16.01 9.21 0.19
C ILE A 140 14.52 9.59 0.23
N ALA A 141 14.24 10.89 0.32
CA ALA A 141 12.87 11.40 0.25
C ALA A 141 12.31 11.17 -1.15
N ALA A 142 11.42 10.18 -1.31
CA ALA A 142 10.90 9.75 -2.58
C ALA A 142 9.37 9.60 -2.56
N HIS A 143 8.74 9.82 -3.72
CA HIS A 143 7.32 9.63 -3.96
C HIS A 143 7.14 8.85 -5.26
N GLY A 144 6.45 7.71 -5.19
CA GLY A 144 6.00 6.95 -6.35
C GLY A 144 4.60 7.41 -6.76
N TYR A 145 4.41 7.67 -8.05
CA TYR A 145 3.11 8.01 -8.61
C TYR A 145 2.69 6.98 -9.63
N GLY A 146 1.53 6.40 -9.45
CA GLY A 146 0.97 5.37 -10.32
C GLY A 146 -0.54 5.44 -10.42
N ILE A 147 -1.12 4.42 -11.02
CA ILE A 147 -2.56 4.26 -11.16
C ILE A 147 -3.00 3.16 -10.20
N ARG A 148 -4.01 3.45 -9.38
CA ARG A 148 -4.65 2.47 -8.52
C ARG A 148 -5.71 1.71 -9.30
N TYR A 149 -5.28 0.63 -9.97
CA TYR A 149 -6.17 -0.22 -10.75
C TYR A 149 -7.12 -0.99 -9.83
N GLU A 150 -8.38 -1.03 -10.16
CA GLU A 150 -9.37 -1.89 -9.51
C GLU A 150 -9.19 -3.34 -9.96
N HIS A 151 -8.92 -3.55 -11.27
CA HIS A 151 -8.77 -4.85 -11.91
C HIS A 151 -7.50 -4.89 -12.78
N GLY A 152 -6.34 -4.62 -12.19
CA GLY A 152 -5.06 -4.55 -12.92
C GLY A 152 -4.45 -5.90 -13.27
N LEU A 153 -4.85 -6.98 -12.58
CA LEU A 153 -4.38 -8.34 -12.79
C LEU A 153 -5.54 -9.33 -12.87
N PHE A 154 -5.22 -10.56 -13.25
CA PHE A 154 -6.15 -11.67 -13.27
C PHE A 154 -5.53 -12.92 -12.64
N ARG A 155 -6.37 -13.76 -12.03
CA ARG A 155 -6.01 -15.11 -11.61
C ARG A 155 -6.13 -16.07 -12.77
N GLN A 156 -5.25 -17.04 -12.83
CA GLN A 156 -5.33 -18.14 -13.78
C GLN A 156 -6.00 -19.35 -13.12
N ALA A 157 -7.05 -19.87 -13.74
CA ALA A 157 -7.70 -21.11 -13.36
C ALA A 157 -7.57 -22.13 -14.49
N LEU A 158 -7.55 -23.41 -14.14
CA LEU A 158 -7.64 -24.51 -15.10
C LEU A 158 -9.05 -25.10 -15.00
N VAL A 159 -9.82 -24.96 -16.07
CA VAL A 159 -11.17 -25.50 -16.18
C VAL A 159 -11.22 -26.41 -17.41
N ASP A 160 -11.58 -27.67 -17.21
CA ASP A 160 -11.64 -28.70 -18.27
C ASP A 160 -10.35 -28.82 -19.09
N GLY A 161 -9.19 -28.62 -18.43
CA GLY A 161 -7.87 -28.68 -19.04
C GLY A 161 -7.46 -27.41 -19.81
N TRP A 162 -8.28 -26.36 -19.79
CA TRP A 162 -7.97 -25.08 -20.43
C TRP A 162 -7.72 -23.99 -19.39
N GLN A 163 -6.78 -23.11 -19.69
CA GLN A 163 -6.54 -21.91 -18.91
C GLN A 163 -7.72 -20.94 -19.06
N GLN A 164 -8.23 -20.47 -17.94
CA GLN A 164 -9.20 -19.38 -17.86
C GLN A 164 -8.66 -18.25 -17.00
N GLU A 165 -8.89 -17.02 -17.45
CA GLU A 165 -8.56 -15.80 -16.71
C GLU A 165 -9.76 -15.39 -15.88
N GLN A 166 -9.53 -15.12 -14.59
CA GLN A 166 -10.54 -14.64 -13.66
C GLN A 166 -10.09 -13.33 -13.07
N THR A 167 -10.98 -12.36 -12.95
CA THR A 167 -10.69 -11.06 -12.36
C THR A 167 -10.10 -11.22 -10.96
N GLU A 168 -9.01 -10.52 -10.67
CA GLU A 168 -8.45 -10.43 -9.34
C GLU A 168 -9.12 -9.29 -8.59
N ASN A 169 -9.83 -9.62 -7.51
CA ASN A 169 -10.57 -8.67 -6.69
C ASN A 169 -9.79 -8.38 -5.40
N TRP A 170 -8.64 -7.77 -5.53
CA TRP A 170 -7.75 -7.49 -4.40
C TRP A 170 -8.29 -6.46 -3.39
N LEU A 171 -9.36 -5.76 -3.75
CA LEU A 171 -10.03 -4.74 -2.93
C LEU A 171 -11.35 -5.21 -2.29
N ASP A 172 -11.74 -6.48 -2.44
CA ASP A 172 -13.03 -6.98 -1.93
C ASP A 172 -13.24 -6.71 -0.42
N PHE A 173 -12.15 -6.69 0.35
CA PHE A 173 -12.15 -6.40 1.78
C PHE A 173 -11.43 -5.08 2.12
N GLY A 174 -11.21 -4.21 1.13
CA GLY A 174 -10.40 -3.01 1.30
C GLY A 174 -8.89 -3.30 1.27
N ASN A 175 -8.11 -2.27 1.58
CA ASN A 175 -6.65 -2.39 1.65
C ASN A 175 -6.14 -1.69 2.93
N PRO A 176 -5.67 -2.44 3.94
CA PRO A 176 -5.25 -1.84 5.21
C PRO A 176 -3.99 -0.97 5.08
N TRP A 177 -3.24 -1.08 3.97
CA TRP A 177 -1.98 -0.38 3.77
C TRP A 177 -2.12 1.03 3.21
N GLU A 178 -3.29 1.40 2.71
CA GLU A 178 -3.50 2.69 2.05
C GLU A 178 -4.27 3.70 2.91
N PHE A 179 -4.07 4.97 2.58
CA PHE A 179 -4.82 6.11 3.13
C PHE A 179 -5.49 6.84 1.98
N GLU A 180 -6.81 6.79 1.93
CA GLU A 180 -7.58 7.61 1.01
C GLU A 180 -7.42 9.10 1.34
N ARG A 181 -7.20 9.93 0.30
CA ARG A 181 -7.12 11.38 0.37
C ARG A 181 -8.28 12.00 -0.38
N ALA A 182 -9.47 11.88 0.20
CA ALA A 182 -10.71 12.41 -0.41
C ALA A 182 -10.66 13.93 -0.66
N GLU A 183 -9.77 14.63 0.05
CA GLU A 183 -9.50 16.06 -0.14
C GLU A 183 -8.62 16.37 -1.36
N VAL A 184 -7.95 15.36 -1.94
CA VAL A 184 -7.04 15.51 -3.08
C VAL A 184 -7.68 14.90 -4.32
N ILE A 185 -8.31 15.76 -5.11
CA ILE A 185 -9.06 15.35 -6.31
C ILE A 185 -8.49 16.06 -7.53
N TYR A 186 -8.17 15.26 -8.56
CA TYR A 186 -7.69 15.76 -9.84
C TYR A 186 -8.73 15.52 -10.95
N PRO A 187 -9.14 16.55 -11.70
CA PRO A 187 -9.96 16.36 -12.89
C PRO A 187 -9.08 15.80 -14.02
N ILE A 188 -9.44 14.64 -14.55
CA ILE A 188 -8.76 13.98 -15.65
C ILE A 188 -9.71 13.93 -16.83
N SER A 189 -9.30 14.56 -17.92
CA SER A 189 -10.10 14.69 -19.14
C SER A 189 -9.73 13.65 -20.19
N PHE A 190 -10.72 13.18 -20.93
CA PHE A 190 -10.57 12.15 -21.96
C PHE A 190 -11.34 12.50 -23.23
N GLY A 191 -10.92 11.87 -24.36
CA GLY A 191 -11.61 11.95 -25.63
C GLY A 191 -11.77 13.38 -26.18
N GLY A 192 -12.91 13.64 -26.83
CA GLY A 192 -13.24 14.93 -27.39
C GLY A 192 -12.61 15.19 -28.75
N SER A 193 -12.41 16.47 -29.09
CA SER A 193 -11.88 16.93 -30.38
C SER A 193 -10.74 17.90 -30.22
N VAL A 194 -9.89 17.96 -31.24
CA VAL A 194 -8.80 18.95 -31.36
C VAL A 194 -9.10 19.86 -32.53
N GLU A 195 -9.16 21.17 -32.28
CA GLU A 195 -9.35 22.17 -33.29
C GLU A 195 -8.07 22.99 -33.51
N THR A 196 -7.77 23.30 -34.75
CA THR A 196 -6.69 24.22 -35.10
C THR A 196 -7.23 25.66 -35.15
N VAL A 197 -6.78 26.46 -34.19
CA VAL A 197 -7.12 27.89 -34.17
C VAL A 197 -5.91 28.74 -34.56
N HIS A 198 -6.15 29.91 -35.17
CA HIS A 198 -5.12 30.86 -35.54
C HIS A 198 -5.17 32.04 -34.57
N ASP A 199 -4.03 32.50 -34.11
CA ASP A 199 -3.94 33.73 -33.34
C ASP A 199 -3.96 34.96 -34.27
N ASN A 200 -4.02 36.15 -33.67
CA ASN A 200 -4.04 37.42 -34.41
C ASN A 200 -2.77 37.70 -35.22
N HIS A 201 -1.73 36.87 -35.04
CA HIS A 201 -0.45 36.95 -35.76
C HIS A 201 -0.30 35.85 -36.82
N GLY A 202 -1.35 35.02 -37.01
CA GLY A 202 -1.35 33.94 -38.01
C GLY A 202 -0.68 32.65 -37.52
N ASN A 203 -0.24 32.53 -36.26
CA ASN A 203 0.34 31.32 -35.74
C ASN A 203 -0.78 30.29 -35.46
N GLN A 204 -0.52 29.03 -35.81
CA GLN A 204 -1.43 27.94 -35.56
C GLN A 204 -1.25 27.40 -34.13
N ARG A 205 -2.35 27.17 -33.44
CA ARG A 205 -2.40 26.50 -32.14
C ARG A 205 -3.49 25.43 -32.16
N GLN A 206 -3.16 24.24 -31.66
CA GLN A 206 -4.16 23.21 -31.43
C GLN A 206 -4.81 23.42 -30.06
N VAL A 207 -6.14 23.39 -30.01
CA VAL A 207 -6.95 23.51 -28.79
C VAL A 207 -7.73 22.23 -28.64
N TRP A 208 -7.51 21.54 -27.51
CA TRP A 208 -8.23 20.36 -27.19
C TRP A 208 -9.49 20.71 -26.36
N SER A 209 -10.62 20.18 -26.83
CA SER A 209 -11.90 20.24 -26.12
C SER A 209 -12.24 18.82 -25.66
N PRO A 210 -12.09 18.50 -24.36
CA PRO A 210 -12.36 17.15 -23.85
C PRO A 210 -13.84 16.78 -23.99
N GLY A 211 -14.11 15.49 -24.23
CA GLY A 211 -15.47 14.96 -24.32
C GLY A 211 -16.01 14.49 -22.98
N GLU A 212 -15.11 14.05 -22.08
CA GLU A 212 -15.45 13.55 -20.75
C GLU A 212 -14.40 13.99 -19.74
N THR A 213 -14.82 14.19 -18.48
CA THR A 213 -13.91 14.46 -17.36
C THR A 213 -14.31 13.61 -16.17
N VAL A 214 -13.38 12.79 -15.68
CA VAL A 214 -13.52 12.00 -14.46
C VAL A 214 -12.74 12.63 -13.31
N ARG A 215 -13.08 12.28 -12.08
CA ARG A 215 -12.43 12.79 -10.87
C ARG A 215 -11.56 11.68 -10.28
N ALA A 216 -10.24 11.85 -10.31
CA ALA A 216 -9.30 10.93 -9.68
C ALA A 216 -9.07 11.34 -8.22
N VAL A 217 -9.20 10.37 -7.30
CA VAL A 217 -8.92 10.53 -5.86
C VAL A 217 -7.55 9.94 -5.58
N ALA A 218 -6.77 10.60 -4.73
CA ALA A 218 -5.45 10.13 -4.35
C ALA A 218 -5.52 9.11 -3.19
N TYR A 219 -4.58 8.17 -3.21
CA TYR A 219 -4.33 7.20 -2.14
C TYR A 219 -2.83 7.15 -1.85
N ASP A 220 -2.46 7.18 -0.58
CA ASP A 220 -1.07 7.06 -0.15
C ASP A 220 -0.83 5.69 0.48
N THR A 221 0.26 5.04 0.07
CA THR A 221 0.76 3.81 0.70
C THR A 221 2.21 4.05 1.15
N PRO A 222 2.52 3.95 2.45
CA PRO A 222 3.89 4.07 2.93
C PRO A 222 4.72 2.86 2.50
N VAL A 223 6.01 3.11 2.23
CA VAL A 223 7.03 2.09 1.90
C VAL A 223 8.14 2.15 2.95
N VAL A 224 8.52 1.00 3.49
CA VAL A 224 9.57 0.81 4.50
C VAL A 224 10.78 0.08 3.94
#